data_f610821c3e88f5734bb3a23504825d72
#
_entry.id   f610821c3e88f5734bb3a23504825d72
#
_cell.length_a   1.000
_cell.length_b   1.000
_cell.length_c   1.000
_cell.angle_alpha   90.00
_cell.angle_beta   90.00
_cell.angle_gamma   90.00
#
_symmetry.space_group_name_H-M   'P 1'
#
loop_
_entity.id
_entity.type
_entity.pdbx_description
1 polymer ?
#
loop_
_entity_poly.entity_id
_entity_poly.type
_entity_poly.pdbx_seq_one_letter_code
_entity_poly.pdbx_strand_id
1 'polypeptide(L)'
;SGVVDRLSDTMQNALINIVTIFLGLAVGSKLAADQFLVAETLAILALGIVAFSAGTAAGVIMAKIMNLFPGSKINPLIGSAGVSAVPMAARVSNKVGMEYDRSNMLLMHAMGPNVAGVIGSAVAAGVLISLFQ
;
A
#
# COMPACT_ATOMS: atom_id res chain seq x y z
N SER A 1 12.56 16.27 -14.24
CA SER A 1 13.37 16.50 -15.46
C SER A 1 12.81 17.64 -16.33
N GLY A 2 11.55 18.06 -16.14
CA GLY A 2 10.91 19.14 -16.90
C GLY A 2 10.56 18.81 -18.38
N VAL A 3 10.94 17.63 -18.83
CA VAL A 3 10.74 17.25 -20.26
C VAL A 3 9.34 16.68 -20.51
N VAL A 4 8.71 16.07 -19.51
CA VAL A 4 7.42 15.37 -19.62
C VAL A 4 6.35 15.92 -18.68
N ASP A 5 6.44 17.17 -18.27
CA ASP A 5 5.56 17.77 -17.26
C ASP A 5 4.09 17.68 -17.67
N ARG A 6 3.76 17.97 -18.94
CA ARG A 6 2.39 17.87 -19.46
C ARG A 6 1.84 16.44 -19.42
N LEU A 7 2.69 15.44 -19.70
CA LEU A 7 2.29 14.04 -19.61
C LEU A 7 2.11 13.62 -18.16
N SER A 8 3.01 14.03 -17.29
CA SER A 8 2.93 13.79 -15.84
C SER A 8 1.65 14.37 -15.25
N ASP A 9 1.30 15.61 -15.61
CA ASP A 9 0.06 16.26 -15.15
C ASP A 9 -1.19 15.53 -15.66
N THR A 10 -1.22 15.13 -16.93
CA THR A 10 -2.33 14.35 -17.50
C THR A 10 -2.49 13.00 -16.79
N MET A 11 -1.39 12.31 -16.47
CA MET A 11 -1.44 11.03 -15.76
C MET A 11 -1.89 11.18 -14.31
N GLN A 12 -1.46 12.23 -13.63
CA GLN A 12 -1.79 12.47 -12.22
C GLN A 12 -3.23 12.96 -12.02
N ASN A 13 -3.85 13.58 -13.01
CA ASN A 13 -5.17 14.16 -12.91
C ASN A 13 -6.20 13.41 -13.78
N ALA A 14 -6.11 13.54 -15.10
CA ALA A 14 -7.15 13.00 -15.99
C ALA A 14 -7.12 11.46 -16.03
N LEU A 15 -5.96 10.88 -16.28
CA LEU A 15 -5.85 9.43 -16.46
C LEU A 15 -6.17 8.66 -15.18
N ILE A 16 -5.68 9.10 -14.02
CA ILE A 16 -5.95 8.42 -12.76
C ILE A 16 -7.43 8.44 -12.40
N ASN A 17 -8.14 9.55 -12.71
CA ASN A 17 -9.57 9.64 -12.48
C ASN A 17 -10.35 8.66 -13.37
N ILE A 18 -10.01 8.58 -14.65
CA ILE A 18 -10.61 7.64 -15.60
C ILE A 18 -10.39 6.19 -15.15
N VAL A 19 -9.14 5.83 -14.83
CA VAL A 19 -8.78 4.49 -14.35
C VAL A 19 -9.50 4.16 -13.03
N THR A 20 -9.63 5.12 -12.13
CA THR A 20 -10.35 4.93 -10.86
C THR A 20 -11.85 4.65 -11.08
N ILE A 21 -12.47 5.34 -12.03
CA ILE A 21 -13.88 5.09 -12.39
C ILE A 21 -14.05 3.67 -12.95
N PHE A 22 -13.20 3.27 -13.90
CA PHE A 22 -13.25 1.92 -14.45
C PHE A 22 -12.97 0.84 -13.42
N LEU A 23 -12.00 1.08 -12.54
CA LEU A 23 -11.71 0.18 -11.41
C LEU A 23 -12.92 0.06 -10.49
N GLY A 24 -13.55 1.18 -10.13
CA GLY A 24 -14.76 1.20 -9.30
C GLY A 24 -15.91 0.42 -9.94
N LEU A 25 -16.14 0.56 -11.23
CA LEU A 25 -17.15 -0.19 -11.98
C LEU A 25 -16.82 -1.68 -12.04
N ALA A 26 -15.57 -2.04 -12.32
CA ALA A 26 -15.12 -3.43 -12.42
C ALA A 26 -15.19 -4.15 -11.06
N VAL A 27 -14.76 -3.50 -9.99
CA VAL A 27 -14.87 -4.06 -8.63
C VAL A 27 -16.33 -4.09 -8.17
N GLY A 28 -17.08 -3.01 -8.40
CA GLY A 28 -18.49 -2.91 -8.03
C GLY A 28 -19.36 -3.97 -8.70
N SER A 29 -19.09 -4.32 -9.96
CA SER A 29 -19.82 -5.38 -10.66
C SER A 29 -19.63 -6.78 -10.06
N LYS A 30 -18.54 -6.97 -9.30
CA LYS A 30 -18.23 -8.24 -8.60
C LYS A 30 -18.79 -8.30 -7.17
N LEU A 31 -19.32 -7.20 -6.66
CA LEU A 31 -19.90 -7.11 -5.31
C LEU A 31 -21.39 -7.49 -5.26
N ALA A 32 -21.87 -8.31 -6.21
CA ALA A 32 -23.21 -8.90 -6.14
C ALA A 32 -23.31 -9.78 -4.88
N ALA A 33 -24.39 -9.62 -4.11
CA ALA A 33 -24.51 -10.26 -2.80
C ALA A 33 -24.46 -11.79 -2.83
N ASP A 34 -24.97 -12.37 -3.89
CA ASP A 34 -24.95 -13.81 -4.16
C ASP A 34 -23.55 -14.38 -4.43
N GLN A 35 -22.64 -13.55 -4.92
CA GLN A 35 -21.26 -13.93 -5.21
C GLN A 35 -20.29 -13.49 -4.12
N PHE A 36 -20.60 -12.39 -3.43
CA PHE A 36 -19.71 -11.79 -2.43
C PHE A 36 -19.92 -12.38 -1.02
N LEU A 37 -21.17 -12.72 -0.65
CA LEU A 37 -21.51 -13.28 0.65
C LEU A 37 -21.39 -14.81 0.71
N VAL A 38 -20.48 -15.39 -0.07
CA VAL A 38 -20.14 -16.82 0.02
C VAL A 38 -19.08 -17.02 1.09
N ALA A 39 -19.12 -18.17 1.76
CA ALA A 39 -18.19 -18.49 2.85
C ALA A 39 -16.71 -18.39 2.42
N GLU A 40 -16.39 -18.75 1.19
CA GLU A 40 -15.05 -18.65 0.61
C GLU A 40 -14.57 -17.20 0.53
N THR A 41 -15.39 -16.28 0.05
CA THR A 41 -15.05 -14.86 -0.08
C THR A 41 -14.87 -14.23 1.30
N LEU A 42 -15.73 -14.56 2.26
CA LEU A 42 -15.60 -14.10 3.65
C LEU A 42 -14.33 -14.63 4.32
N ALA A 43 -13.96 -15.87 4.06
CA ALA A 43 -12.71 -16.44 4.53
C ALA A 43 -11.48 -15.74 3.94
N ILE A 44 -11.51 -15.42 2.63
CA ILE A 44 -10.44 -14.65 1.96
C ILE A 44 -10.34 -13.24 2.56
N LEU A 45 -11.45 -12.58 2.84
CA LEU A 45 -11.45 -11.26 3.49
C LEU A 45 -10.84 -11.32 4.90
N ALA A 46 -11.24 -12.31 5.69
CA ALA A 46 -10.67 -12.51 7.03
C ALA A 46 -9.16 -12.78 6.97
N LEU A 47 -8.73 -13.65 6.05
CA LEU A 47 -7.32 -13.92 5.79
C LEU A 47 -6.57 -12.66 5.35
N GLY A 48 -7.18 -11.83 4.50
CA GLY A 48 -6.64 -10.55 4.05
C GLY A 48 -6.38 -9.59 5.22
N ILE A 49 -7.32 -9.48 6.16
CA ILE A 49 -7.15 -8.64 7.37
C ILE A 49 -5.95 -9.12 8.18
N VAL A 50 -5.84 -10.42 8.41
CA VAL A 50 -4.69 -11.00 9.14
C VAL A 50 -3.38 -10.76 8.39
N ALA A 51 -3.37 -10.99 7.08
CA ALA A 51 -2.17 -10.78 6.25
C ALA A 51 -1.71 -9.32 6.24
N PHE A 52 -2.62 -8.36 6.07
CA PHE A 52 -2.28 -6.93 6.14
C PHE A 52 -1.81 -6.50 7.52
N SER A 53 -2.42 -7.02 8.59
CA SER A 53 -1.99 -6.75 9.96
C SER A 53 -0.58 -7.27 10.22
N ALA A 54 -0.30 -8.50 9.81
CA ALA A 54 1.03 -9.10 9.91
C ALA A 54 2.07 -8.34 9.07
N GLY A 55 1.73 -7.96 7.84
CA GLY A 55 2.60 -7.18 6.96
C GLY A 55 2.94 -5.81 7.54
N THR A 56 1.96 -5.10 8.09
CA THR A 56 2.16 -3.81 8.76
C THR A 56 3.06 -3.96 10.00
N ALA A 57 2.81 -4.96 10.83
CA ALA A 57 3.63 -5.25 12.01
C ALA A 57 5.08 -5.61 11.61
N ALA A 58 5.26 -6.45 10.61
CA ALA A 58 6.57 -6.83 10.09
C ALA A 58 7.35 -5.61 9.56
N GLY A 59 6.68 -4.69 8.86
CA GLY A 59 7.28 -3.45 8.38
C GLY A 59 7.79 -2.56 9.52
N VAL A 60 7.00 -2.40 10.59
CA VAL A 60 7.41 -1.65 11.78
C VAL A 60 8.58 -2.32 12.49
N ILE A 61 8.56 -3.65 12.63
CA ILE A 61 9.66 -4.42 13.23
C ILE A 61 10.92 -4.27 12.40
N MET A 62 10.84 -4.37 11.07
CA MET A 62 11.97 -4.19 10.17
C MET A 62 12.61 -2.81 10.34
N ALA A 63 11.79 -1.75 10.39
CA ALA A 63 12.30 -0.40 10.61
C ALA A 63 12.96 -0.25 12.00
N LYS A 64 12.45 -0.92 13.04
CA LYS A 64 13.11 -0.97 14.35
C LYS A 64 14.44 -1.71 14.31
N ILE A 65 14.52 -2.83 13.59
CA ILE A 65 15.78 -3.58 13.41
C ILE A 65 16.80 -2.71 12.68
N MET A 66 16.39 -2.00 11.62
CA MET A 66 17.29 -1.07 10.92
C MET A 66 17.85 0.02 11.85
N ASN A 67 17.08 0.47 12.82
CA ASN A 67 17.52 1.45 13.81
C ASN A 67 18.51 0.92 14.85
N LEU A 68 18.72 -0.40 14.94
CA LEU A 68 19.77 -0.98 15.78
C LEU A 68 21.17 -0.79 15.19
N PHE A 69 21.27 -0.62 13.86
CA PHE A 69 22.54 -0.37 13.21
C PHE A 69 22.93 1.11 13.34
N PRO A 70 24.23 1.41 13.58
CA PRO A 70 24.68 2.79 13.64
C PRO A 70 24.57 3.45 12.26
N GLY A 71 23.59 4.32 12.13
CA GLY A 71 23.26 5.03 10.89
C GLY A 71 22.17 6.07 11.13
N SER A 72 21.46 6.45 10.08
CA SER A 72 20.32 7.36 10.19
C SER A 72 19.13 6.70 10.90
N LYS A 73 18.64 7.33 11.96
CA LYS A 73 17.44 6.87 12.66
C LYS A 73 16.20 7.10 11.79
N ILE A 74 15.47 6.02 11.51
CA ILE A 74 14.24 6.03 10.72
C ILE A 74 13.06 5.94 11.69
N ASN A 75 12.02 6.76 11.48
CA ASN A 75 10.79 6.59 12.24
C ASN A 75 10.15 5.22 11.92
N PRO A 76 9.91 4.35 12.90
CA PRO A 76 9.34 3.02 12.65
C PRO A 76 7.98 3.01 11.95
N LEU A 77 7.19 4.09 12.08
CA LEU A 77 5.93 4.25 11.37
C LEU A 77 6.08 4.28 9.84
N ILE A 78 7.26 4.65 9.32
CA ILE A 78 7.54 4.58 7.88
C ILE A 78 7.46 3.14 7.39
N GLY A 79 7.93 2.19 8.19
CA GLY A 79 7.86 0.77 7.87
C GLY A 79 6.42 0.23 7.76
N SER A 80 5.48 0.79 8.52
CA SER A 80 4.06 0.38 8.44
C SER A 80 3.42 0.65 7.08
N ALA A 81 3.99 1.55 6.28
CA ALA A 81 3.52 1.85 4.93
C ALA A 81 4.01 0.85 3.86
N GLY A 82 4.83 -0.15 4.21
CA GLY A 82 5.36 -1.16 3.29
C GLY A 82 4.35 -2.20 2.80
N VAL A 83 3.08 -1.81 2.68
CA VAL A 83 1.99 -2.63 2.16
C VAL A 83 1.49 -2.07 0.82
N SER A 84 0.82 -2.91 0.02
CA SER A 84 0.42 -2.58 -1.35
C SER A 84 -0.77 -1.61 -1.48
N ALA A 85 -1.04 -0.78 -0.48
CA ALA A 85 -2.14 0.20 -0.46
C ALA A 85 -1.63 1.63 -0.72
N VAL A 86 -1.22 1.94 -1.95
CA VAL A 86 -0.70 3.27 -2.34
C VAL A 86 -1.84 4.19 -2.76
N PRO A 87 -1.86 5.46 -2.32
CA PRO A 87 -1.06 6.11 -1.27
C PRO A 87 -1.66 6.03 0.14
N MET A 88 -2.65 5.18 0.35
CA MET A 88 -3.45 5.15 1.57
C MET A 88 -2.63 4.79 2.81
N ALA A 89 -1.77 3.75 2.72
CA ALA A 89 -0.95 3.34 3.84
C ALA A 89 0.03 4.44 4.28
N ALA A 90 0.66 5.15 3.32
CA ALA A 90 1.52 6.29 3.62
C ALA A 90 0.76 7.44 4.31
N ARG A 91 -0.48 7.71 3.88
CA ARG A 91 -1.34 8.73 4.51
C ARG A 91 -1.73 8.35 5.93
N VAL A 92 -2.08 7.08 6.17
CA VAL A 92 -2.42 6.59 7.51
C VAL A 92 -1.20 6.67 8.44
N SER A 93 -0.03 6.22 7.99
CA SER A 93 1.22 6.31 8.75
C SER A 93 1.57 7.77 9.10
N ASN A 94 1.37 8.70 8.15
CA ASN A 94 1.58 10.11 8.38
C ASN A 94 0.56 10.68 9.40
N LYS A 95 -0.72 10.32 9.27
CA LYS A 95 -1.77 10.78 10.20
C LYS A 95 -1.46 10.34 11.63
N VAL A 96 -1.15 9.06 11.82
CA VAL A 96 -0.77 8.51 13.13
C VAL A 96 0.49 9.21 13.67
N GLY A 97 1.49 9.45 12.82
CA GLY A 97 2.69 10.18 13.22
C GLY A 97 2.40 11.59 13.71
N MET A 98 1.52 12.31 13.03
CA MET A 98 1.11 13.68 13.39
C MET A 98 0.21 13.75 14.64
N GLU A 99 -0.46 12.68 15.01
CA GLU A 99 -1.21 12.59 16.27
C GLU A 99 -0.27 12.58 17.49
N TYR A 100 0.94 12.02 17.33
CA TYR A 100 1.96 12.02 18.39
C TYR A 100 2.86 13.26 18.34
N ASP A 101 3.24 13.71 17.15
CA ASP A 101 4.09 14.87 16.95
C ASP A 101 3.70 15.57 15.64
N ARG A 102 3.08 16.74 15.75
CA ARG A 102 2.60 17.53 14.61
C ARG A 102 3.71 18.05 13.70
N SER A 103 4.95 18.09 14.15
CA SER A 103 6.11 18.50 13.36
C SER A 103 6.65 17.36 12.48
N ASN A 104 6.26 16.11 12.76
CA ASN A 104 6.81 14.92 12.12
C ASN A 104 6.03 14.53 10.87
N MET A 105 6.33 15.18 9.76
CA MET A 105 5.72 14.89 8.46
C MET A 105 6.36 13.65 7.81
N LEU A 106 5.69 12.51 7.90
CA LEU A 106 6.19 11.21 7.42
C LEU A 106 5.78 10.89 5.98
N LEU A 107 4.83 11.62 5.38
CA LEU A 107 4.18 11.25 4.12
C LEU A 107 5.18 10.95 3.00
N MET A 108 6.10 11.86 2.75
CA MET A 108 7.09 11.71 1.67
C MET A 108 8.04 10.53 1.90
N HIS A 109 8.42 10.30 3.15
CA HIS A 109 9.29 9.17 3.51
C HIS A 109 8.54 7.83 3.47
N ALA A 110 7.26 7.81 3.84
CA ALA A 110 6.41 6.63 3.82
C ALA A 110 5.99 6.20 2.39
N MET A 111 6.01 7.11 1.43
CA MET A 111 5.72 6.80 0.02
C MET A 111 6.73 5.82 -0.59
N GLY A 112 8.00 5.88 -0.22
CA GLY A 112 9.03 4.95 -0.71
C GLY A 112 8.70 3.49 -0.41
N PRO A 113 8.62 3.08 0.86
CA PRO A 113 8.21 1.73 1.24
C PRO A 113 6.83 1.34 0.70
N ASN A 114 5.90 2.29 0.58
CA ASN A 114 4.56 2.02 0.08
C ASN A 114 4.57 1.63 -1.41
N VAL A 115 5.32 2.33 -2.26
CA VAL A 115 5.52 1.96 -3.67
C VAL A 115 6.27 0.64 -3.79
N ALA A 116 7.32 0.44 -2.98
CA ALA A 116 8.06 -0.81 -2.93
C ALA A 116 7.15 -2.01 -2.57
N GLY A 117 6.18 -1.83 -1.67
CA GLY A 117 5.18 -2.83 -1.31
C GLY A 117 4.30 -3.25 -2.48
N VAL A 118 3.90 -2.32 -3.35
CA VAL A 118 3.14 -2.65 -4.57
C VAL A 118 3.98 -3.46 -5.55
N ILE A 119 5.21 -3.02 -5.80
CA ILE A 119 6.12 -3.74 -6.72
C ILE A 119 6.39 -5.15 -6.18
N GLY A 120 6.69 -5.27 -4.88
CA GLY A 120 6.94 -6.55 -4.23
C GLY A 120 5.76 -7.51 -4.30
N SER A 121 4.54 -7.03 -4.05
CA SER A 121 3.33 -7.86 -4.14
C SER A 121 3.01 -8.30 -5.57
N ALA A 122 3.25 -7.43 -6.56
CA ALA A 122 3.06 -7.79 -7.98
C ALA A 122 4.06 -8.87 -8.43
N VAL A 123 5.33 -8.74 -8.04
CA VAL A 123 6.36 -9.74 -8.32
C VAL A 123 6.03 -11.07 -7.62
N ALA A 124 5.67 -11.03 -6.34
CA ALA A 124 5.30 -12.22 -5.58
C ALA A 124 4.10 -12.94 -6.21
N ALA A 125 3.07 -12.20 -6.60
CA ALA A 125 1.90 -12.76 -7.28
C ALA A 125 2.30 -13.42 -8.61
N GLY A 126 3.15 -12.78 -9.41
CA GLY A 126 3.65 -13.35 -10.68
C GLY A 126 4.43 -14.64 -10.48
N VAL A 127 5.30 -14.69 -9.47
CA VAL A 127 6.07 -15.89 -9.12
C VAL A 127 5.16 -17.03 -8.67
N LEU A 128 4.18 -16.73 -7.79
CA LEU A 128 3.24 -17.74 -7.30
C LEU A 128 2.39 -18.31 -8.44
N ILE A 129 1.86 -17.47 -9.33
CA ILE A 129 1.11 -17.92 -10.51
C ILE A 129 1.99 -18.85 -11.36
N SER A 130 3.24 -18.47 -11.62
CA SER A 130 4.18 -19.28 -12.41
C SER A 130 4.54 -20.63 -11.77
N LEU A 131 4.48 -20.74 -10.44
CA LEU A 131 4.79 -21.98 -9.71
C LEU A 131 3.59 -22.94 -9.64
N PHE A 132 2.37 -22.42 -9.72
CA PHE A 132 1.16 -23.21 -9.57
C PHE A 132 0.38 -23.41 -10.87
N GLN A 133 0.89 -22.93 -12.01
CA GLN A 133 0.46 -23.29 -13.37
C GLN A 133 1.27 -24.45 -13.90
#